data_20a50c5b6ccee952cab30d47d29b63b3
#
_entry.id   20a50c5b6ccee952cab30d47d29b63b3
#
_cell.length_a   1.000
_cell.length_b   1.000
_cell.length_c   1.000
_cell.angle_alpha   90.00
_cell.angle_beta   90.00
_cell.angle_gamma   90.00
#
_symmetry.space_group_name_H-M   'P 1'
#
loop_
_entity.id
_entity.type
_entity.pdbx_description
1 polymer ?
#
loop_
_entity_poly.entity_id
_entity_poly.type
_entity_poly.pdbx_seq_one_letter_code
_entity_poly.pdbx_strand_id
1 'polypeptide(L)' 'MNQELLIRLASAKVLIQGKQVFNGTEAKIIFDLYNDITGERQPITNCSACVNRVLTRLKKEMREHGL' A
#
# COMPACT_ATOMS: atom_id res chain seq x y z
N MET A 1 -12.82 5.13 -5.86
CA MET A 1 -12.13 3.82 -5.74
C MET A 1 -13.16 2.72 -5.82
N ASN A 2 -12.90 1.65 -6.57
CA ASN A 2 -13.87 0.58 -6.70
C ASN A 2 -13.85 -0.34 -5.48
N GLN A 3 -14.86 -1.21 -5.37
CA GLN A 3 -15.03 -2.08 -4.20
C GLN A 3 -13.86 -3.06 -4.04
N GLU A 4 -13.34 -3.57 -5.13
CA GLU A 4 -12.21 -4.50 -5.09
C GLU A 4 -10.97 -3.84 -4.46
N LEU A 5 -10.67 -2.61 -4.85
CA LEU A 5 -9.56 -1.87 -4.27
C LEU A 5 -9.79 -1.55 -2.80
N LEU A 6 -11.02 -1.26 -2.40
CA LEU A 6 -11.34 -1.04 -0.98
C LEU A 6 -11.12 -2.31 -0.15
N ILE A 7 -11.50 -3.47 -0.67
CA ILE A 7 -11.28 -4.75 0.01
C ILE A 7 -9.78 -5.01 0.14
N ARG A 8 -9.02 -4.78 -0.92
CA ARG A 8 -7.57 -4.97 -0.88
C ARG A 8 -6.90 -4.00 0.09
N LEU A 9 -7.38 -2.75 0.13
CA LEU A 9 -6.86 -1.73 1.04
C LEU A 9 -7.14 -2.11 2.50
N ALA A 10 -8.33 -2.59 2.81
CA ALA A 10 -8.68 -3.06 4.14
C ALA A 10 -7.81 -4.23 4.57
N SER A 11 -7.53 -5.16 3.66
CA SER A 11 -6.65 -6.29 3.93
C SER A 11 -5.21 -5.83 4.16
N ALA A 12 -4.75 -4.86 3.39
CA ALA A 12 -3.40 -4.31 3.53
C ALA A 12 -3.21 -3.55 4.84
N LYS A 13 -4.28 -3.00 5.41
CA LYS A 13 -4.22 -2.31 6.71
C LYS A 13 -3.65 -3.22 7.79
N VAL A 14 -4.11 -4.47 7.85
CA VAL A 14 -3.60 -5.45 8.82
C VAL A 14 -2.11 -5.72 8.58
N LEU A 15 -1.72 -5.80 7.32
CA LEU A 15 -0.34 -6.08 6.92
C LEU A 15 0.62 -4.96 7.30
N ILE A 16 0.25 -3.70 7.06
CA ILE A 16 1.15 -2.57 7.24
C ILE A 16 1.08 -1.91 8.62
N GLN A 17 0.08 -2.23 9.42
CA GLN A 17 -0.10 -1.62 10.73
C GLN A 17 1.04 -2.03 11.68
N GLY A 18 1.81 -1.04 12.13
CA GLY A 18 2.93 -1.26 13.03
C GLY A 18 4.16 -1.85 12.39
N LYS A 19 4.19 -1.97 11.07
CA LYS A 19 5.27 -2.61 10.33
C LYS A 19 6.00 -1.58 9.47
N GLN A 20 7.33 -1.64 9.41
CA GLN A 20 8.15 -0.76 8.59
C GLN A 20 9.03 -1.51 7.61
N VAL A 21 9.20 -2.83 7.81
CA VAL A 21 10.02 -3.68 6.95
C VAL A 21 9.14 -4.81 6.43
N PHE A 22 9.22 -5.07 5.13
CA PHE A 22 8.38 -6.05 4.45
C PHE A 22 9.23 -7.02 3.65
N ASN A 23 8.84 -8.31 3.63
CA ASN A 23 9.47 -9.28 2.75
C ASN A 23 9.02 -9.06 1.30
N GLY A 24 9.59 -9.84 0.36
CA GLY A 24 9.30 -9.67 -1.06
C GLY A 24 7.84 -9.83 -1.43
N THR A 25 7.15 -10.80 -0.82
CA THR A 25 5.72 -11.04 -1.06
C THR A 25 4.88 -9.88 -0.54
N GLU A 26 5.18 -9.41 0.66
CA GLU A 26 4.48 -8.29 1.27
C GLU A 26 4.69 -7.00 0.48
N ALA A 27 5.92 -6.75 0.08
CA ALA A 27 6.25 -5.58 -0.74
C ALA A 27 5.48 -5.58 -2.06
N LYS A 28 5.39 -6.75 -2.71
CA LYS A 28 4.63 -6.87 -3.94
C LYS A 28 3.16 -6.49 -3.74
N ILE A 29 2.54 -6.98 -2.68
CA ILE A 29 1.14 -6.67 -2.37
C ILE A 29 0.96 -5.16 -2.19
N ILE A 30 1.84 -4.53 -1.42
CA ILE A 30 1.77 -3.11 -1.11
C ILE A 30 1.97 -2.25 -2.36
N PHE A 31 3.01 -2.55 -3.14
CA PHE A 31 3.32 -1.78 -4.35
C PHE A 31 2.27 -1.98 -5.44
N ASP A 32 1.77 -3.20 -5.62
CA ASP A 32 0.71 -3.47 -6.59
C ASP A 32 -0.55 -2.68 -6.22
N LEU A 33 -0.93 -2.67 -4.95
CA LEU A 33 -2.09 -1.92 -4.47
C LEU A 33 -1.90 -0.41 -4.69
N TYR A 34 -0.74 0.11 -4.33
CA TYR A 34 -0.41 1.52 -4.55
C TYR A 34 -0.54 1.89 -6.03
N ASN A 35 0.04 1.07 -6.91
CA ASN A 35 0.01 1.32 -8.34
C ASN A 35 -1.42 1.30 -8.89
N ASP A 36 -2.23 0.36 -8.43
CA ASP A 36 -3.62 0.25 -8.86
C ASP A 36 -4.47 1.43 -8.37
N ILE A 37 -4.19 1.96 -7.18
CA ILE A 37 -4.91 3.10 -6.64
C ILE A 37 -4.51 4.40 -7.36
N THR A 38 -3.22 4.60 -7.58
CA THR A 38 -2.68 5.87 -8.08
C THR A 38 -2.54 5.92 -9.60
N GLY A 39 -2.56 4.79 -10.27
CA GLY A 39 -2.27 4.70 -11.70
C GLY A 39 -0.79 4.82 -12.02
N GLU A 40 0.07 4.84 -11.01
CA GLU A 40 1.52 4.88 -11.21
C GLU A 40 2.06 3.48 -11.52
N ARG A 41 3.35 3.43 -11.87
CA ARG A 41 4.07 2.19 -12.14
C ARG A 41 5.34 2.14 -11.32
N GLN A 42 5.22 2.35 -10.03
CA GLN A 42 6.35 2.32 -9.12
C GLN A 42 6.90 0.89 -9.03
N PRO A 43 8.15 0.64 -9.42
CA PRO A 43 8.72 -0.70 -9.29
C PRO A 43 8.93 -1.06 -7.82
N ILE A 44 8.84 -2.35 -7.52
CA ILE A 44 9.09 -2.86 -6.18
C ILE A 44 10.55 -2.62 -5.84
N THR A 45 10.80 -2.01 -4.69
CA THR A 45 12.14 -1.65 -4.27
C THR A 45 12.23 -1.73 -2.74
N ASN A 46 13.45 -1.90 -2.24
CA ASN A 46 13.73 -1.84 -0.81
C ASN A 46 14.24 -0.45 -0.37
N CYS A 47 14.16 0.53 -1.24
CA CYS A 47 14.51 1.91 -0.92
C CYS A 47 13.56 2.43 0.17
N SER A 48 14.11 2.78 1.33
CA SER A 48 13.31 3.22 2.47
C SER A 48 12.41 4.41 2.14
N ALA A 49 12.95 5.39 1.42
CA ALA A 49 12.16 6.57 1.04
C ALA A 49 11.00 6.20 0.12
N CYS A 50 11.22 5.27 -0.81
CA CYS A 50 10.19 4.81 -1.74
C CYS A 50 9.09 4.04 -1.00
N VAL A 51 9.49 3.15 -0.11
CA VAL A 51 8.55 2.37 0.72
C VAL A 51 7.72 3.31 1.60
N ASN A 52 8.35 4.27 2.26
CA ASN A 52 7.65 5.23 3.11
C ASN A 52 6.64 6.07 2.33
N ARG A 53 6.98 6.46 1.11
CA ARG A 53 6.07 7.21 0.24
C ARG A 53 4.83 6.37 -0.10
N VAL A 54 5.02 5.11 -0.44
CA VAL A 54 3.93 4.18 -0.73
C VAL A 54 3.05 3.99 0.49
N LEU A 55 3.65 3.73 1.65
CA LEU A 55 2.91 3.53 2.90
C LEU A 55 2.12 4.77 3.30
N THR A 56 2.73 5.95 3.17
CA THR A 56 2.07 7.22 3.50
C THR A 56 0.82 7.40 2.64
N ARG A 57 0.90 7.11 1.35
CA ARG A 57 -0.25 7.23 0.46
C ARG A 57 -1.33 6.21 0.81
N LEU A 58 -0.95 4.96 1.08
CA LEU A 58 -1.92 3.94 1.44
C LEU A 58 -2.64 4.27 2.76
N LYS A 59 -1.91 4.77 3.75
CA LYS A 59 -2.50 5.20 5.02
C LYS A 59 -3.46 6.37 4.82
N LYS A 60 -3.13 7.30 3.94
CA LYS A 60 -4.01 8.42 3.61
C LYS A 60 -5.31 7.91 2.99
N GLU A 61 -5.21 7.00 2.03
CA GLU A 61 -6.39 6.41 1.39
C GLU A 61 -7.26 5.67 2.40
N MET A 62 -6.65 4.94 3.32
CA MET A 62 -7.38 4.27 4.40
C MET A 62 -8.19 5.26 5.22
N ARG A 63 -7.60 6.37 5.63
CA ARG A 63 -8.31 7.39 6.40
C ARG A 63 -9.46 8.01 5.61
N GLU A 64 -9.24 8.29 4.34
CA GLU A 64 -10.25 8.91 3.49
C GLU A 64 -11.46 8.00 3.28
N HIS A 65 -11.28 6.69 3.38
CA HIS A 65 -12.35 5.71 3.21
C HIS A 65 -12.82 5.10 4.53
N GLY A 66 -12.41 5.66 5.65
CA GLY A 66 -12.88 5.21 6.96
C GLY A 66 -12.34 3.86 7.41
N LEU A 67 -11.18 3.48 6.92
CA LEU A 67 -10.55 2.20 7.28
C LEU A 67 -9.56 2.32 8.43
#